data_3bd45972f09d8b1d4d29bb33743af822
#
_entry.id   3bd45972f09d8b1d4d29bb33743af822
#
_cell.length_a   1.000
_cell.length_b   1.000
_cell.length_c   1.000
_cell.angle_alpha   90.00
_cell.angle_beta   90.00
_cell.angle_gamma   90.00
#
_symmetry.space_group_name_H-M   'P 1'
#
loop_
_entity.id
_entity.type
_entity.pdbx_description
1 polymer ?
#
loop_
_entity_poly.entity_id
_entity_poly.type
_entity_poly.pdbx_seq_one_letter_code
_entity_poly.pdbx_strand_id
1 'polypeptide(L)' 'MTKRSTSADFVTAFATGWPENQPEIMVLSLTTHKGVQDFALNKEQALLIAKTIKETAARLGKPKAS' A
#
# COMPACT_ATOMS: atom_id res chain seq x y z
N MET A 1 -1.01 12.65 15.49
CA MET A 1 -1.31 12.41 15.34
C MET A 1 -1.85 11.71 15.32
N THR A 2 -2.22 11.40 15.23
CA THR A 2 -2.69 10.82 15.14
C THR A 2 -3.23 9.85 15.33
N LYS A 3 -3.89 9.40 15.40
CA LYS A 3 -4.50 8.57 15.61
C LYS A 3 -5.35 8.24 14.73
N ARG A 4 -5.39 8.11 13.83
CA ARG A 4 -6.20 7.80 12.94
C ARG A 4 -6.26 6.44 12.69
N SER A 5 -5.46 5.64 13.11
CA SER A 5 -5.40 4.26 12.77
C SER A 5 -6.64 3.48 13.21
N THR A 6 -7.38 4.00 14.13
CA THR A 6 -8.57 3.27 14.58
C THR A 6 -9.69 3.30 13.56
N SER A 7 -9.60 4.18 12.57
CA SER A 7 -10.65 4.22 11.57
C SER A 7 -10.19 3.68 10.25
N ALA A 8 -9.04 3.07 10.20
CA ALA A 8 -8.53 2.53 8.95
C ALA A 8 -9.21 1.21 8.63
N ASP A 9 -9.44 0.98 7.36
CA ASP A 9 -10.07 -0.25 6.91
C ASP A 9 -9.00 -1.25 6.53
N PHE A 10 -9.24 -2.50 6.84
CA PHE A 10 -8.32 -3.55 6.43
C PHE A 10 -8.37 -3.75 4.94
N VAL A 11 -7.20 -3.94 4.36
CA VAL A 11 -7.10 -4.32 2.96
C VAL A 11 -7.24 -5.83 2.89
N THR A 12 -8.24 -6.29 2.15
CA THR A 12 -8.50 -7.71 2.02
C THR A 12 -7.90 -8.29 0.76
N ALA A 13 -7.57 -7.43 -0.22
CA ALA A 13 -6.95 -7.87 -1.45
C ALA A 13 -6.25 -6.69 -2.09
N PHE A 14 -5.30 -6.99 -2.95
CA PHE A 14 -4.62 -5.92 -3.66
C PHE A 14 -4.15 -6.47 -5.00
N ALA A 15 -3.87 -5.55 -5.90
CA ALA A 15 -3.33 -5.89 -7.20
C ALA A 15 -2.56 -4.70 -7.73
N THR A 16 -1.62 -4.96 -8.61
CA THR A 16 -0.87 -3.90 -9.26
C THR A 16 -0.85 -4.18 -10.75
N GLY A 17 -0.67 -3.12 -11.51
CA GLY A 17 -0.58 -3.25 -12.94
C GLY A 17 -0.14 -1.94 -13.53
N TRP A 18 -0.07 -1.89 -14.85
CA TRP A 18 0.25 -0.64 -15.52
C TRP A 18 -0.49 -0.60 -16.84
N PRO A 19 -0.90 0.60 -17.26
CA PRO A 19 -1.54 0.75 -18.54
C PRO A 19 -0.50 0.57 -19.66
N GLU A 20 -0.92 0.00 -20.76
CA GLU A 20 0.01 -0.27 -21.83
C GLU A 20 0.62 0.98 -22.42
N ASN A 21 -0.16 2.03 -22.48
CA ASN A 21 0.33 3.24 -23.10
C ASN A 21 0.93 4.23 -22.11
N GLN A 22 1.10 3.84 -20.88
CA GLN A 22 1.75 4.69 -19.88
C GLN A 22 2.64 3.84 -19.00
N PRO A 23 3.75 3.36 -19.56
CA PRO A 23 4.57 2.40 -18.81
C PRO A 23 5.26 2.99 -17.59
N GLU A 24 5.23 4.30 -17.43
CA GLU A 24 5.87 4.93 -16.28
C GLU A 24 4.93 5.09 -15.11
N ILE A 25 3.69 4.71 -15.28
CA ILE A 25 2.68 4.84 -14.24
C ILE A 25 2.20 3.45 -13.87
N MET A 26 2.07 3.21 -12.60
CA MET A 26 1.46 1.97 -12.17
C MET A 26 0.16 2.28 -11.45
N VAL A 27 -0.71 1.32 -11.44
CA VAL A 27 -1.96 1.40 -10.70
C VAL A 27 -1.90 0.42 -9.55
N LEU A 28 -2.18 0.90 -8.38
CA LEU A 28 -2.29 0.07 -7.19
C LEU A 28 -3.75 0.02 -6.80
N SER A 29 -4.30 -1.18 -6.78
CA SER A 29 -5.70 -1.38 -6.42
C SER A 29 -5.77 -2.00 -5.04
N LEU A 30 -6.54 -1.39 -4.17
CA LEU A 30 -6.72 -1.90 -2.82
C LEU A 30 -8.19 -2.18 -2.59
N THR A 31 -8.47 -3.34 -2.07
CA THR A 31 -9.84 -3.76 -1.78
C THR A 31 -10.05 -3.78 -0.28
N THR A 32 -11.13 -3.17 0.15
CA THR A 32 -11.54 -3.21 1.56
C THR A 32 -13.01 -3.58 1.57
N HIS A 33 -13.60 -3.64 2.75
CA HIS A 33 -15.02 -3.94 2.81
C HIS A 33 -15.88 -2.84 2.20
N LYS A 34 -15.28 -1.70 1.90
CA LYS A 34 -16.01 -0.62 1.26
C LYS A 34 -15.90 -0.66 -0.25
N GLY A 35 -15.13 -1.58 -0.78
CA GLY A 35 -14.97 -1.69 -2.22
C GLY A 35 -13.54 -1.57 -2.65
N VAL A 36 -13.35 -1.36 -3.94
CA VAL A 36 -12.02 -1.28 -4.53
C VAL A 36 -11.68 0.16 -4.85
N GLN A 37 -10.47 0.54 -4.53
CA GLN A 37 -9.96 1.85 -4.91
C GLN A 37 -8.67 1.71 -5.66
N ASP A 38 -8.53 2.46 -6.74
CA ASP A 38 -7.34 2.44 -7.57
C ASP A 38 -6.56 3.72 -7.37
N PHE A 39 -5.24 3.59 -7.31
CA PHE A 39 -4.36 4.73 -7.14
C PHE A 39 -3.29 4.66 -8.21
N ALA A 40 -3.00 5.80 -8.83
CA ALA A 40 -1.94 5.89 -9.82
C ALA A 40 -0.69 6.41 -9.16
N LEU A 41 0.42 5.75 -9.43
CA LEU A 41 1.71 6.11 -8.84
C LEU A 41 2.75 6.16 -9.94
N ASN A 42 3.69 7.11 -9.82
CA ASN A 42 4.84 7.05 -10.70
C ASN A 42 5.88 6.10 -10.08
N LYS A 43 6.94 5.87 -10.82
CA LYS A 43 7.92 4.89 -10.37
C LYS A 43 8.56 5.26 -9.04
N GLU A 44 8.91 6.52 -8.88
CA GLU A 44 9.57 6.95 -7.65
C GLU A 44 8.66 6.80 -6.46
N GLN A 45 7.41 7.19 -6.63
CA GLN A 45 6.45 7.04 -5.54
C GLN A 45 6.23 5.59 -5.19
N ALA A 46 6.12 4.76 -6.21
CA ALA A 46 5.88 3.34 -5.97
C ALA A 46 7.03 2.72 -5.19
N LEU A 47 8.26 3.04 -5.59
CA LEU A 47 9.42 2.49 -4.90
C LEU A 47 9.53 3.01 -3.46
N LEU A 48 9.20 4.26 -3.26
CA LEU A 48 9.25 4.83 -1.93
C LEU A 48 8.20 4.23 -1.02
N ILE A 49 7.00 4.06 -1.56
CA ILE A 49 5.92 3.45 -0.79
C ILE A 49 6.30 2.01 -0.43
N ALA A 50 6.84 1.28 -1.39
CA ALA A 50 7.21 -0.10 -1.14
C ALA A 50 8.29 -0.19 -0.05
N LYS A 51 9.25 0.71 -0.10
CA LYS A 51 10.30 0.73 0.89
C LYS A 51 9.75 1.03 2.27
N THR A 52 8.90 2.04 2.35
CA THR A 52 8.34 2.44 3.62
C THR A 52 7.46 1.36 4.21
N ILE A 53 6.66 0.73 3.37
CA ILE A 53 5.80 -0.35 3.83
C ILE A 53 6.65 -1.50 4.34
N LYS A 54 7.71 -1.84 3.59
CA LYS A 54 8.56 -2.94 3.98
C LYS A 54 9.21 -2.66 5.34
N GLU A 55 9.68 -1.44 5.54
CA GLU A 55 10.33 -1.09 6.79
C GLU A 55 9.37 -1.15 7.96
N THR A 56 8.17 -0.66 7.76
CA THR A 56 7.18 -0.68 8.82
C THR A 56 6.71 -2.11 9.09
N ALA A 57 6.49 -2.86 8.04
CA ALA A 57 6.02 -4.23 8.20
C ALA A 57 7.04 -5.08 8.94
N ALA A 58 8.33 -4.76 8.77
CA ALA A 58 9.36 -5.52 9.46
C ALA A 58 9.29 -5.37 10.98
N ARG A 59 8.59 -4.34 11.44
CA ARG A 59 8.43 -4.14 12.86
C ARG A 59 7.21 -4.82 13.43
N LEU A 60 6.33 -5.27 12.55
CA LEU A 60 5.13 -5.94 13.01
C LEU A 60 5.46 -7.36 13.41
N GLY A 61 4.79 -7.81 14.41
CA GLY A 61 5.01 -9.17 14.85
C GLY A 61 6.33 -9.45 15.51
N LYS A 62 7.12 -8.37 15.79
CA LYS A 62 8.31 -8.55 16.47
C LYS A 62 7.99 -8.63 17.86
N PRO A 63 8.01 -9.65 18.41
CA PRO A 63 7.58 -9.78 19.74
C PRO A 63 8.61 -9.26 20.63
N LYS A 64 8.61 -9.01 20.99
CA LYS A 64 9.40 -8.65 21.66
C LYS A 64 10.44 -9.31 21.78
N ALA A 65 10.74 -9.61 21.53
CA ALA A 65 11.66 -10.19 21.49
C ALA A 65 12.39 -10.11 21.50
N SER A 66 12.28 -9.84 21.48
CA SER A 66 12.87 -9.72 21.29
C SER A 66 13.10 -9.65 21.38
#